data_7b3a61c4d463fa259e92e05c1e995827
#
_entry.id   7b3a61c4d463fa259e92e05c1e995827
#
_cell.length_a   1.000
_cell.length_b   1.000
_cell.length_c   1.000
_cell.angle_alpha   90.00
_cell.angle_beta   90.00
_cell.angle_gamma   90.00
#
_symmetry.space_group_name_H-M   'P 1'
#
loop_
_entity.id
_entity.type
_entity.pdbx_description
1 polymer ?
#
loop_
_entity_poly.entity_id
_entity_poly.type
_entity_poly.pdbx_seq_one_letter_code
_entity_poly.pdbx_strand_id
1 'polypeptide(L)'
;MARARHARLGALLLALATAPAWGLSSDREQPIQIEADRASLDEGEGISVYEGNVELRQGTLQLSGQRMTVYLKDKQVFKVELTGQPASYSQRFDGEDTDQRAEAGRIEYRTAEQRMILLQNARIWREQAEEFSSDRIVINLRDNTLNAGGEGPSGRVRIILQPQTWQTGEEQPGQ
;
A
#
# COMPACT_ATOMS: atom_id res chain seq x y z
N MET A 1 16.70 -30.50 -62.45
CA MET A 1 17.32 -29.55 -61.52
C MET A 1 16.20 -28.75 -60.85
N ALA A 2 15.77 -29.13 -59.65
CA ALA A 2 14.71 -28.45 -58.89
C ALA A 2 15.29 -28.10 -57.53
N ARG A 3 15.40 -26.80 -57.22
CA ARG A 3 15.86 -26.24 -55.93
C ARG A 3 14.70 -26.09 -54.98
N ALA A 4 14.68 -26.87 -53.91
CA ALA A 4 13.76 -26.75 -52.80
C ALA A 4 14.11 -25.52 -51.96
N ARG A 5 13.14 -24.58 -51.78
CA ARG A 5 13.25 -23.44 -50.86
C ARG A 5 12.64 -23.84 -49.52
N HIS A 6 13.47 -23.93 -48.46
CA HIS A 6 13.02 -24.19 -47.12
C HIS A 6 12.57 -22.85 -46.48
N ALA A 7 11.26 -22.70 -46.28
CA ALA A 7 10.71 -21.61 -45.49
C ALA A 7 10.93 -21.93 -44.00
N ARG A 8 11.76 -21.12 -43.31
CA ARG A 8 11.88 -21.17 -41.86
C ARG A 8 10.77 -20.35 -41.23
N LEU A 9 9.77 -21.01 -40.62
CA LEU A 9 8.81 -20.37 -39.71
C LEU A 9 9.55 -20.05 -38.40
N GLY A 10 9.77 -18.78 -38.16
CA GLY A 10 10.23 -18.30 -36.86
C GLY A 10 9.02 -18.19 -35.92
N ALA A 11 8.95 -19.06 -34.93
CA ALA A 11 7.98 -18.93 -33.82
C ALA A 11 8.42 -17.80 -32.90
N LEU A 12 7.68 -16.68 -32.91
CA LEU A 12 7.86 -15.57 -31.98
C LEU A 12 7.21 -15.95 -30.64
N LEU A 13 8.03 -16.41 -29.69
CA LEU A 13 7.59 -16.62 -28.30
C LEU A 13 7.39 -15.25 -27.62
N LEU A 14 6.14 -14.86 -27.46
CA LEU A 14 5.76 -13.69 -26.65
C LEU A 14 5.85 -14.08 -25.18
N ALA A 15 6.98 -13.76 -24.54
CA ALA A 15 7.13 -13.90 -23.10
C ALA A 15 6.26 -12.80 -22.41
N LEU A 16 5.13 -13.19 -21.82
CA LEU A 16 4.39 -12.33 -20.91
C LEU A 16 5.24 -12.17 -19.64
N ALA A 17 5.92 -11.04 -19.52
CA ALA A 17 6.53 -10.62 -18.27
C ALA A 17 5.40 -10.19 -17.31
N THR A 18 5.10 -11.03 -16.32
CA THR A 18 4.23 -10.65 -15.20
C THR A 18 5.01 -9.70 -14.30
N ALA A 19 4.76 -8.40 -14.43
CA ALA A 19 5.28 -7.41 -13.51
C ALA A 19 4.59 -7.57 -12.14
N PRO A 20 5.31 -7.60 -11.01
CA PRO A 20 4.69 -7.60 -9.70
C PRO A 20 3.99 -6.25 -9.46
N ALA A 21 2.69 -6.30 -9.13
CA ALA A 21 1.88 -5.13 -8.79
C ALA A 21 2.29 -4.61 -7.39
N TRP A 22 3.12 -3.61 -7.39
CA TRP A 22 3.51 -2.86 -6.19
C TRP A 22 3.06 -1.43 -6.43
N GLY A 23 2.65 -0.70 -5.41
CA GLY A 23 2.17 0.68 -5.57
C GLY A 23 2.79 1.38 -6.78
N LEU A 24 2.26 2.41 -7.34
CA LEU A 24 2.73 2.88 -8.64
C LEU A 24 4.24 2.71 -8.71
N SER A 25 4.73 1.91 -9.63
CA SER A 25 6.16 1.59 -9.75
C SER A 25 7.00 2.86 -9.85
N SER A 26 6.38 3.92 -10.40
CA SER A 26 6.89 5.29 -10.48
C SER A 26 7.02 6.00 -9.13
N ASP A 27 6.27 5.62 -8.08
CA ASP A 27 6.35 6.29 -6.77
C ASP A 27 7.74 6.18 -6.16
N ARG A 28 8.39 5.04 -6.30
CA ARG A 28 9.74 4.79 -5.75
C ARG A 28 10.83 5.62 -6.39
N GLU A 29 10.59 6.11 -7.59
CA GLU A 29 11.52 6.98 -8.32
C GLU A 29 11.32 8.45 -7.93
N GLN A 30 10.21 8.77 -7.25
CA GLN A 30 9.94 10.12 -6.79
C GLN A 30 10.73 10.43 -5.51
N PRO A 31 11.14 11.69 -5.32
CA PRO A 31 11.78 12.11 -4.09
C PRO A 31 10.83 11.96 -2.89
N ILE A 32 11.37 11.52 -1.76
CA ILE A 32 10.66 11.55 -0.48
C ILE A 32 10.72 12.98 0.04
N GLN A 33 9.56 13.55 0.33
CA GLN A 33 9.40 14.84 0.98
C GLN A 33 8.80 14.63 2.36
N ILE A 34 9.38 15.23 3.40
CA ILE A 34 8.88 15.16 4.77
C ILE A 34 8.76 16.59 5.28
N GLU A 35 7.57 16.93 5.77
CA GLU A 35 7.26 18.19 6.43
C GLU A 35 6.86 17.91 7.88
N ALA A 36 7.31 18.73 8.83
CA ALA A 36 6.96 18.64 10.25
C ALA A 36 7.30 19.95 10.94
N ASP A 37 6.69 20.21 12.11
CA ASP A 37 7.00 21.40 12.90
C ASP A 37 8.41 21.32 13.54
N ARG A 38 8.88 20.11 13.83
CA ARG A 38 10.19 19.83 14.42
C ARG A 38 10.77 18.54 13.87
N ALA A 39 12.09 18.52 13.72
CA ALA A 39 12.87 17.32 13.39
C ALA A 39 14.09 17.20 14.28
N SER A 40 14.41 15.97 14.71
CA SER A 40 15.62 15.60 15.43
C SER A 40 16.22 14.37 14.77
N LEU A 41 17.52 14.45 14.46
CA LEU A 41 18.26 13.38 13.80
C LEU A 41 19.41 12.95 14.70
N ASP A 42 19.47 11.67 15.01
CA ASP A 42 20.57 11.04 15.73
C ASP A 42 21.24 10.03 14.79
N GLU A 43 22.36 10.46 14.22
CA GLU A 43 23.12 9.62 13.29
C GLU A 43 23.80 8.44 14.01
N GLY A 44 24.14 8.60 15.29
CA GLY A 44 24.80 7.55 16.08
C GLY A 44 23.86 6.39 16.38
N GLU A 45 22.64 6.70 16.75
CA GLU A 45 21.58 5.71 17.00
C GLU A 45 20.85 5.29 15.71
N GLY A 46 21.02 6.02 14.62
CA GLY A 46 20.31 5.78 13.37
C GLY A 46 18.81 6.05 13.50
N ILE A 47 18.43 7.10 14.23
CA ILE A 47 17.03 7.46 14.48
C ILE A 47 16.77 8.89 14.04
N SER A 48 15.70 9.07 13.28
CA SER A 48 15.16 10.40 12.94
C SER A 48 13.73 10.50 13.43
N VAL A 49 13.44 11.61 14.14
CA VAL A 49 12.13 11.88 14.73
C VAL A 49 11.59 13.18 14.16
N TYR A 50 10.35 13.12 13.68
CA TYR A 50 9.60 14.26 13.16
C TYR A 50 8.36 14.43 14.02
N GLU A 51 8.04 15.66 14.44
CA GLU A 51 6.96 15.95 15.36
C GLU A 51 6.16 17.19 14.96
N GLY A 52 4.84 17.10 15.13
CA GLY A 52 3.86 18.15 14.82
C GLY A 52 3.55 18.22 13.32
N ASN A 53 2.30 18.08 12.97
CA ASN A 53 1.79 18.19 11.60
C ASN A 53 2.64 17.45 10.57
N VAL A 54 3.02 16.20 10.90
CA VAL A 54 3.92 15.42 10.06
C VAL A 54 3.22 14.98 8.79
N GLU A 55 3.80 15.30 7.65
CA GLU A 55 3.41 14.82 6.33
C GLU A 55 4.62 14.21 5.62
N LEU A 56 4.44 13.02 5.03
CA LEU A 56 5.40 12.40 4.12
C LEU A 56 4.71 12.16 2.79
N ARG A 57 5.38 12.53 1.69
CA ARG A 57 4.93 12.30 0.32
C ARG A 57 6.02 11.67 -0.52
N GLN A 58 5.65 10.65 -1.30
CA GLN A 58 6.50 10.05 -2.33
C GLN A 58 5.60 9.56 -3.48
N GLY A 59 5.53 10.32 -4.57
CA GLY A 59 4.56 10.08 -5.63
C GLY A 59 3.13 10.13 -5.10
N THR A 60 2.38 9.04 -5.24
CA THR A 60 1.00 8.93 -4.72
C THR A 60 0.95 8.51 -3.26
N LEU A 61 2.04 7.98 -2.69
CA LEU A 61 2.13 7.66 -1.27
C LEU A 61 2.05 8.92 -0.43
N GLN A 62 1.13 8.95 0.51
CA GLN A 62 0.96 10.00 1.49
C GLN A 62 0.80 9.39 2.89
N LEU A 63 1.55 9.91 3.84
CA LEU A 63 1.42 9.59 5.26
C LEU A 63 1.21 10.90 6.02
N SER A 64 0.29 10.93 6.98
CA SER A 64 0.16 12.07 7.88
C SER A 64 -0.13 11.65 9.31
N GLY A 65 0.39 12.44 10.27
CA GLY A 65 0.26 12.14 11.69
C GLY A 65 0.85 13.22 12.59
N GLN A 66 0.97 12.91 13.85
CA GLN A 66 1.52 13.83 14.88
C GLN A 66 3.01 13.60 15.10
N ARG A 67 3.47 12.37 14.97
CA ARG A 67 4.87 11.99 15.16
C ARG A 67 5.24 10.85 14.24
N MET A 68 6.38 10.97 13.58
CA MET A 68 7.00 9.91 12.77
C MET A 68 8.41 9.65 13.30
N THR A 69 8.74 8.36 13.46
CA THR A 69 10.08 7.91 13.80
C THR A 69 10.57 7.00 12.68
N VAL A 70 11.71 7.34 12.11
CA VAL A 70 12.41 6.56 11.09
C VAL A 70 13.62 5.92 11.70
N TYR A 71 13.75 4.61 11.57
CA TYR A 71 14.86 3.82 12.07
C TYR A 71 15.74 3.36 10.92
N LEU A 72 17.02 3.65 11.02
CA LEU A 72 18.03 3.28 10.04
C LEU A 72 18.98 2.22 10.63
N LYS A 73 19.35 1.26 9.82
CA LYS A 73 20.43 0.32 10.09
C LYS A 73 21.32 0.26 8.84
N ASP A 74 22.62 0.41 9.02
CA ASP A 74 23.59 0.46 7.92
C ASP A 74 23.20 1.49 6.83
N LYS A 75 22.73 2.67 7.26
CA LYS A 75 22.22 3.77 6.43
C LYS A 75 20.98 3.43 5.59
N GLN A 76 20.31 2.31 5.89
CA GLN A 76 19.06 1.90 5.23
C GLN A 76 17.91 1.97 6.21
N VAL A 77 16.78 2.53 5.76
CA VAL A 77 15.54 2.53 6.54
C VAL A 77 15.04 1.09 6.67
N PHE A 78 14.92 0.61 7.90
CA PHE A 78 14.37 -0.73 8.16
C PHE A 78 12.99 -0.70 8.82
N LYS A 79 12.63 0.41 9.47
CA LYS A 79 11.33 0.59 10.10
C LYS A 79 10.93 2.07 10.11
N VAL A 80 9.64 2.32 9.89
CA VAL A 80 9.00 3.63 10.09
C VAL A 80 7.82 3.44 11.02
N GLU A 81 7.68 4.28 12.02
CA GLU A 81 6.53 4.35 12.91
C GLU A 81 5.88 5.73 12.79
N LEU A 82 4.59 5.74 12.55
CA LEU A 82 3.77 6.95 12.48
C LEU A 82 2.66 6.84 13.52
N THR A 83 2.49 7.86 14.34
CA THR A 83 1.41 7.95 15.32
C THR A 83 0.60 9.22 15.11
N GLY A 84 -0.71 9.14 15.40
CA GLY A 84 -1.63 10.26 15.24
C GLY A 84 -2.99 9.97 15.85
N GLN A 85 -3.93 10.92 15.71
CA GLN A 85 -5.32 10.79 16.19
C GLN A 85 -6.33 11.19 15.08
N PRO A 86 -6.41 10.39 13.99
CA PRO A 86 -5.60 9.22 13.62
C PRO A 86 -4.29 9.60 12.91
N ALA A 87 -3.37 8.62 12.80
CA ALA A 87 -2.39 8.57 11.73
C ALA A 87 -3.06 8.05 10.46
N SER A 88 -2.72 8.59 9.31
CA SER A 88 -3.33 8.21 8.03
C SER A 88 -2.31 7.80 6.97
N TYR A 89 -2.75 6.96 6.08
CA TYR A 89 -2.04 6.47 4.90
C TYR A 89 -2.95 6.54 3.69
N SER A 90 -2.40 6.91 2.54
CA SER A 90 -3.04 6.83 1.23
C SER A 90 -2.00 6.48 0.17
N GLN A 91 -2.34 5.59 -0.75
CA GLN A 91 -1.50 5.26 -1.91
C GLN A 91 -2.33 4.66 -3.03
N ARG A 92 -1.97 4.97 -4.28
CA ARG A 92 -2.50 4.31 -5.47
C ARG A 92 -1.62 3.14 -5.87
N PHE A 93 -2.23 2.07 -6.35
CA PHE A 93 -1.52 0.91 -6.88
C PHE A 93 -1.61 0.88 -8.41
N ASP A 94 -0.63 0.23 -9.06
CA ASP A 94 -0.63 0.08 -10.52
C ASP A 94 -1.92 -0.63 -11.00
N GLY A 95 -2.58 -0.02 -11.98
CA GLY A 95 -3.84 -0.53 -12.54
C GLY A 95 -5.10 -0.22 -11.74
N GLU A 96 -4.99 0.57 -10.66
CA GLU A 96 -6.13 1.01 -9.85
C GLU A 96 -6.46 2.48 -10.12
N ASP A 97 -7.74 2.80 -10.19
CA ASP A 97 -8.24 4.17 -10.38
C ASP A 97 -8.44 4.91 -9.05
N THR A 98 -8.52 4.17 -7.94
CA THR A 98 -8.77 4.71 -6.60
C THR A 98 -7.60 4.42 -5.65
N ASP A 99 -7.43 5.31 -4.66
CA ASP A 99 -6.43 5.14 -3.64
C ASP A 99 -6.89 4.14 -2.57
N GLN A 100 -5.97 3.28 -2.13
CA GLN A 100 -6.13 2.57 -0.88
C GLN A 100 -5.81 3.52 0.26
N ARG A 101 -6.70 3.59 1.25
CA ARG A 101 -6.58 4.45 2.42
C ARG A 101 -6.59 3.63 3.70
N ALA A 102 -5.87 4.09 4.71
CA ALA A 102 -5.90 3.50 6.03
C ALA A 102 -5.77 4.57 7.11
N GLU A 103 -6.35 4.29 8.27
CA GLU A 103 -6.24 5.09 9.49
C GLU A 103 -6.00 4.17 10.68
N ALA A 104 -5.22 4.66 11.65
CA ALA A 104 -4.97 3.95 12.90
C ALA A 104 -4.39 4.94 13.94
N GLY A 105 -4.40 4.60 15.21
CA GLY A 105 -3.63 5.35 16.20
C GLY A 105 -2.13 5.25 15.95
N ARG A 106 -1.67 4.10 15.38
CA ARG A 106 -0.27 3.85 15.01
C ARG A 106 -0.18 3.02 13.74
N ILE A 107 0.67 3.45 12.83
CA ILE A 107 1.05 2.76 11.61
C ILE A 107 2.54 2.42 11.69
N GLU A 108 2.91 1.16 11.52
CA GLU A 108 4.28 0.69 11.49
C GLU A 108 4.57 0.06 10.11
N TYR A 109 5.65 0.48 9.47
CA TYR A 109 6.10 -0.12 8.22
C TYR A 109 7.50 -0.73 8.41
N ARG A 110 7.63 -2.01 8.10
CA ARG A 110 8.89 -2.78 8.11
C ARG A 110 9.34 -3.05 6.69
N THR A 111 10.41 -2.38 6.30
CA THR A 111 10.84 -2.37 4.90
C THR A 111 11.32 -3.73 4.41
N ALA A 112 12.15 -4.43 5.20
CA ALA A 112 12.68 -5.74 4.82
C ALA A 112 11.59 -6.83 4.72
N GLU A 113 10.58 -6.76 5.60
CA GLU A 113 9.44 -7.67 5.61
C GLU A 113 8.37 -7.27 4.60
N GLN A 114 8.43 -6.03 4.10
CA GLN A 114 7.39 -5.40 3.28
C GLN A 114 6.01 -5.53 3.92
N ARG A 115 5.97 -5.24 5.20
CA ARG A 115 4.79 -5.41 6.06
C ARG A 115 4.38 -4.08 6.66
N MET A 116 3.10 -3.76 6.52
CA MET A 116 2.46 -2.66 7.23
C MET A 116 1.59 -3.21 8.36
N ILE A 117 1.69 -2.61 9.54
CA ILE A 117 0.94 -2.98 10.73
C ILE A 117 0.18 -1.74 11.20
N LEU A 118 -1.14 -1.84 11.22
CA LEU A 118 -2.04 -0.81 11.72
C LEU A 118 -2.53 -1.22 13.11
N LEU A 119 -2.44 -0.36 14.08
CA LEU A 119 -2.77 -0.62 15.48
C LEU A 119 -3.64 0.49 16.06
N GLN A 120 -4.51 0.12 16.98
CA GLN A 120 -5.40 1.05 17.71
C GLN A 120 -6.47 1.65 16.79
N ASN A 121 -7.64 1.02 16.76
CA ASN A 121 -8.77 1.40 15.92
C ASN A 121 -8.38 1.46 14.43
N ALA A 122 -7.69 0.45 13.97
CA ALA A 122 -7.24 0.34 12.59
C ALA A 122 -8.42 0.20 11.63
N ARG A 123 -8.37 0.93 10.52
CA ARG A 123 -9.32 0.89 9.43
C ARG A 123 -8.58 0.98 8.11
N ILE A 124 -8.97 0.17 7.13
CA ILE A 124 -8.46 0.23 5.76
C ILE A 124 -9.61 0.09 4.78
N TRP A 125 -9.61 0.90 3.73
CA TRP A 125 -10.68 0.91 2.73
C TRP A 125 -10.18 1.41 1.38
N ARG A 126 -10.96 1.12 0.34
CA ARG A 126 -10.92 1.79 -0.97
C ARG A 126 -12.27 2.43 -1.23
N GLU A 127 -12.29 3.47 -2.02
CA GLU A 127 -13.52 4.13 -2.42
C GLU A 127 -14.40 3.15 -3.22
N GLN A 128 -15.68 3.03 -2.85
CA GLN A 128 -16.68 2.13 -3.44
C GLN A 128 -16.32 0.62 -3.38
N ALA A 129 -15.44 0.22 -2.49
CA ALA A 129 -15.03 -1.17 -2.29
C ALA A 129 -15.19 -1.59 -0.81
N GLU A 130 -14.44 -2.63 -0.41
CA GLU A 130 -14.52 -3.16 0.94
C GLU A 130 -13.84 -2.24 1.96
N GLU A 131 -14.39 -2.25 3.16
CA GLU A 131 -13.79 -1.64 4.35
C GLU A 131 -13.55 -2.71 5.41
N PHE A 132 -12.35 -2.73 5.98
CA PHE A 132 -11.96 -3.59 7.10
C PHE A 132 -11.62 -2.72 8.29
N SER A 133 -12.14 -3.06 9.47
CA SER A 133 -11.76 -2.41 10.72
C SER A 133 -11.54 -3.41 11.84
N SER A 134 -10.52 -3.16 12.68
CA SER A 134 -10.12 -3.98 13.81
C SER A 134 -9.14 -3.21 14.68
N ASP A 135 -8.84 -3.68 15.88
CA ASP A 135 -7.76 -3.11 16.70
C ASP A 135 -6.38 -3.33 16.08
N ARG A 136 -6.25 -4.37 15.26
CA ARG A 136 -5.00 -4.70 14.57
C ARG A 136 -5.28 -5.20 13.17
N ILE A 137 -4.61 -4.61 12.17
CA ILE A 137 -4.58 -5.06 10.78
C ILE A 137 -3.12 -5.20 10.35
N VAL A 138 -2.79 -6.32 9.74
CA VAL A 138 -1.47 -6.58 9.14
C VAL A 138 -1.64 -6.78 7.65
N ILE A 139 -0.91 -5.99 6.88
CA ILE A 139 -0.87 -6.06 5.42
C ILE A 139 0.52 -6.51 5.02
N ASN A 140 0.60 -7.60 4.28
CA ASN A 140 1.81 -8.00 3.60
C ASN A 140 1.77 -7.42 2.18
N LEU A 141 2.66 -6.47 1.91
CA LEU A 141 2.71 -5.77 0.64
C LEU A 141 3.39 -6.61 -0.47
N ARG A 142 4.01 -7.75 -0.12
CA ARG A 142 4.66 -8.64 -1.09
C ARG A 142 3.65 -9.51 -1.85
N ASP A 143 2.66 -10.04 -1.13
CA ASP A 143 1.64 -10.96 -1.64
C ASP A 143 0.22 -10.37 -1.60
N ASN A 144 0.11 -9.09 -1.20
CA ASN A 144 -1.14 -8.34 -1.06
C ASN A 144 -2.16 -9.05 -0.14
N THR A 145 -1.68 -9.70 0.93
CA THR A 145 -2.55 -10.34 1.91
C THR A 145 -2.84 -9.41 3.08
N LEU A 146 -4.09 -9.46 3.56
CA LEU A 146 -4.55 -8.72 4.72
C LEU A 146 -5.01 -9.70 5.80
N ASN A 147 -4.48 -9.52 7.01
CA ASN A 147 -4.91 -10.23 8.20
C ASN A 147 -5.41 -9.20 9.22
N ALA A 148 -6.68 -9.31 9.59
CA ALA A 148 -7.29 -8.47 10.60
C ALA A 148 -7.65 -9.30 11.83
N GLY A 149 -7.62 -8.69 13.01
CA GLY A 149 -7.89 -9.33 14.29
C GLY A 149 -6.71 -9.24 15.24
N GLY A 150 -6.97 -9.45 16.53
CA GLY A 150 -5.98 -9.43 17.61
C GLY A 150 -6.33 -10.43 18.68
N GLU A 151 -5.37 -10.71 19.58
CA GLU A 151 -5.62 -11.51 20.78
C GLU A 151 -6.35 -10.63 21.81
N GLY A 152 -7.51 -11.08 22.28
CA GLY A 152 -8.27 -10.42 23.34
C GLY A 152 -9.72 -10.08 22.96
N PRO A 153 -10.51 -9.55 23.91
CA PRO A 153 -11.94 -9.28 23.72
C PRO A 153 -12.24 -8.18 22.69
N SER A 154 -11.28 -7.33 22.37
CA SER A 154 -11.37 -6.29 21.34
C SER A 154 -10.92 -6.75 19.94
N GLY A 155 -10.50 -8.02 19.79
CA GLY A 155 -9.99 -8.58 18.53
C GLY A 155 -11.04 -8.81 17.44
N ARG A 156 -12.22 -8.16 17.54
CA ARG A 156 -13.29 -8.29 16.54
C ARG A 156 -12.91 -7.62 15.24
N VAL A 157 -13.19 -8.31 14.13
CA VAL A 157 -13.06 -7.77 12.78
C VAL A 157 -14.44 -7.35 12.31
N ARG A 158 -14.53 -6.16 11.75
CA ARG A 158 -15.71 -5.67 11.04
C ARG A 158 -15.35 -5.51 9.56
N ILE A 159 -16.19 -6.06 8.70
CA ILE A 159 -16.05 -5.95 7.24
C ILE A 159 -17.33 -5.36 6.70
N ILE A 160 -17.23 -4.35 5.85
CA ILE A 160 -18.33 -3.75 5.12
C ILE A 160 -18.07 -4.02 3.64
N LEU A 161 -18.97 -4.74 2.99
CA LEU A 161 -18.92 -5.03 1.57
C LEU A 161 -19.97 -4.17 0.88
N GLN A 162 -19.60 -3.44 -0.17
CA GLN A 162 -20.53 -2.70 -1.00
C GLN A 162 -21.25 -3.67 -1.94
N PRO A 163 -22.60 -3.63 -2.05
CA PRO A 163 -23.31 -4.44 -3.02
C PRO A 163 -22.86 -4.06 -4.44
N GLN A 164 -22.41 -5.04 -5.21
CA GLN A 164 -22.23 -4.83 -6.64
C GLN A 164 -23.61 -4.66 -7.26
N THR A 165 -23.90 -3.51 -7.84
CA THR A 165 -25.07 -3.34 -8.69
C THR A 165 -24.84 -4.15 -9.97
N TRP A 166 -25.42 -5.34 -10.03
CA TRP A 166 -25.53 -6.06 -11.28
C TRP A 166 -26.35 -5.18 -12.22
N GLN A 167 -25.71 -4.56 -13.21
CA GLN A 167 -26.42 -4.02 -14.35
C GLN A 167 -26.97 -5.25 -15.08
N THR A 168 -28.20 -5.61 -14.78
CA THR A 168 -29.02 -6.46 -15.63
C THR A 168 -29.13 -5.71 -16.95
N GLY A 169 -28.35 -6.14 -17.94
CA GLY A 169 -28.57 -5.70 -19.30
C GLY A 169 -30.03 -6.02 -19.66
N GLU A 170 -30.85 -5.01 -19.70
CA GLU A 170 -32.16 -5.11 -20.38
C GLU A 170 -31.84 -5.39 -21.84
N GLU A 171 -31.94 -6.67 -22.20
CA GLU A 171 -32.08 -7.13 -23.57
C GLU A 171 -33.40 -6.55 -24.07
N GLN A 172 -33.35 -5.48 -24.85
CA GLN A 172 -34.51 -4.94 -25.54
C GLN A 172 -34.97 -6.02 -26.52
N PRO A 173 -36.22 -6.51 -26.40
CA PRO A 173 -36.77 -7.37 -27.44
C PRO A 173 -36.97 -6.54 -28.70
N GLY A 174 -36.28 -6.93 -29.76
CA GLY A 174 -36.39 -6.32 -31.08
C GLY A 174 -37.84 -6.28 -31.57
N GLN A 175 -38.19 -5.15 -32.12
CA GLN A 175 -39.32 -5.00 -33.04
C GLN A 175 -38.85 -5.24 -34.49
#